data_4549d786d37363368cfbe46d3d5ef5f6
#
_entry.id   4549d786d37363368cfbe46d3d5ef5f6
#
_cell.length_a   1.000
_cell.length_b   1.000
_cell.length_c   1.000
_cell.angle_alpha   90.00
_cell.angle_beta   90.00
_cell.angle_gamma   90.00
#
_symmetry.space_group_name_H-M   'P 1'
#
loop_
_entity.id
_entity.type
_entity.pdbx_description
1 polymer ?
#
loop_
_entity_poly.entity_id
_entity_poly.type
_entity_poly.pdbx_seq_one_letter_code
_entity_poly.pdbx_strand_id
1 'polypeptide(L)'
;EWWHDYEPSLPVSETLATRYARWLATHGTRSKASQGLHLSAVRQWACFLLAAGHLSINPLAGVSGPPRARWLRHRLLTRTDLQALLKQFAVTTLVGQRDYLLAALMIRTGARESELAVANIGDLTEYGEEGSLLLLHSKGKAKQEPVVVRPDLSTKLWAYLRQRYPDGRFPPQDPLFTNH
;
A
#
# COMPACT_ATOMS: atom_id res chain seq x y z
N GLU A 1 16.30 21.48 -8.25
CA GLU A 1 16.07 22.87 -8.65
C GLU A 1 16.44 23.84 -7.52
N TRP A 2 15.83 23.77 -6.32
CA TRP A 2 16.15 24.71 -5.22
C TRP A 2 17.63 24.74 -4.82
N TRP A 3 18.33 23.60 -4.90
CA TRP A 3 19.73 23.47 -4.51
C TRP A 3 20.68 24.11 -5.54
N HIS A 4 20.30 24.21 -6.80
CA HIS A 4 21.10 24.86 -7.85
C HIS A 4 21.12 26.39 -7.73
N ASP A 5 20.07 26.96 -7.13
CA ASP A 5 19.95 28.39 -6.88
C ASP A 5 20.63 28.83 -5.57
N TYR A 6 21.21 27.87 -4.83
CA TYR A 6 21.83 28.08 -3.54
C TYR A 6 23.32 27.81 -3.60
N GLU A 7 24.14 28.69 -3.01
CA GLU A 7 25.60 28.47 -2.93
C GLU A 7 25.87 27.14 -2.16
N PRO A 8 26.53 26.16 -2.81
CA PRO A 8 26.80 24.85 -2.21
C PRO A 8 27.82 24.91 -1.05
N SER A 9 28.40 26.07 -0.78
CA SER A 9 29.36 26.31 0.31
C SER A 9 28.73 26.63 1.65
N LEU A 10 27.42 26.88 1.72
CA LEU A 10 26.78 27.25 2.98
C LEU A 10 26.62 26.04 3.90
N PRO A 11 27.03 26.15 5.18
CA PRO A 11 26.86 25.08 6.13
C PRO A 11 25.36 24.78 6.35
N VAL A 12 25.03 23.52 6.54
CA VAL A 12 23.67 23.09 6.88
C VAL A 12 23.32 23.66 8.25
N SER A 13 22.46 24.66 8.29
CA SER A 13 22.09 25.42 9.48
C SER A 13 20.57 25.43 9.67
N GLU A 14 20.11 25.80 10.86
CA GLU A 14 18.69 26.00 11.14
C GLU A 14 18.06 27.07 10.23
N THR A 15 18.80 28.12 9.92
CA THR A 15 18.38 29.18 8.98
C THR A 15 18.14 28.59 7.60
N LEU A 16 19.06 27.76 7.10
CA LEU A 16 18.92 27.09 5.79
C LEU A 16 17.71 26.15 5.78
N ALA A 17 17.51 25.38 6.85
CA ALA A 17 16.39 24.48 7.00
C ALA A 17 15.04 25.21 7.00
N THR A 18 14.96 26.35 7.69
CA THR A 18 13.76 27.21 7.71
C THR A 18 13.49 27.85 6.33
N ARG A 19 14.52 28.28 5.62
CA ARG A 19 14.40 28.80 4.25
C ARG A 19 13.91 27.73 3.29
N TYR A 20 14.43 26.51 3.39
CA TYR A 20 13.96 25.38 2.59
C TYR A 20 12.47 25.07 2.86
N ALA A 21 12.06 25.03 4.12
CA ALA A 21 10.66 24.79 4.48
C ALA A 21 9.73 25.88 3.92
N ARG A 22 10.17 27.15 3.97
CA ARG A 22 9.45 28.29 3.38
C ARG A 22 9.37 28.15 1.87
N TRP A 23 10.47 27.84 1.22
CA TRP A 23 10.50 27.62 -0.23
C TRP A 23 9.55 26.49 -0.66
N LEU A 24 9.54 25.34 0.05
CA LEU A 24 8.60 24.26 -0.20
C LEU A 24 7.12 24.71 -0.09
N ALA A 25 6.85 25.63 0.83
CA ALA A 25 5.48 26.14 1.04
C ALA A 25 5.04 27.12 -0.05
N THR A 26 5.97 27.89 -0.63
CA THR A 26 5.67 29.00 -1.56
C THR A 26 5.92 28.64 -3.02
N HIS A 27 6.83 27.72 -3.33
CA HIS A 27 7.21 27.37 -4.69
C HIS A 27 6.59 26.03 -5.13
N GLY A 28 5.74 26.11 -6.13
CA GLY A 28 5.21 24.96 -6.85
C GLY A 28 3.80 24.54 -6.45
N THR A 29 3.24 23.68 -7.29
CA THR A 29 1.89 23.10 -7.18
C THR A 29 1.81 21.91 -6.21
N ARG A 30 2.81 21.73 -5.34
CA ARG A 30 2.89 20.56 -4.45
C ARG A 30 1.82 20.59 -3.38
N SER A 31 1.13 19.47 -3.22
CA SER A 31 0.17 19.32 -2.13
C SER A 31 0.85 19.44 -0.75
N LYS A 32 0.09 19.83 0.28
CA LYS A 32 0.61 19.87 1.67
C LYS A 32 1.16 18.51 2.13
N ALA A 33 0.57 17.42 1.65
CA ALA A 33 1.06 16.07 1.92
C ALA A 33 2.45 15.83 1.29
N SER A 34 2.65 16.25 0.04
CA SER A 34 3.95 16.16 -0.63
C SER A 34 5.00 17.04 0.05
N GLN A 35 4.65 18.26 0.45
CA GLN A 35 5.55 19.14 1.21
C GLN A 35 5.99 18.48 2.53
N GLY A 36 5.04 17.83 3.26
CA GLY A 36 5.34 17.09 4.48
C GLY A 36 6.27 15.90 4.25
N LEU A 37 6.11 15.19 3.12
CA LEU A 37 6.98 14.09 2.74
C LEU A 37 8.42 14.58 2.45
N HIS A 38 8.57 15.67 1.69
CA HIS A 38 9.87 16.27 1.43
C HIS A 38 10.59 16.69 2.73
N LEU A 39 9.88 17.38 3.63
CA LEU A 39 10.46 17.76 4.93
C LEU A 39 10.85 16.55 5.78
N SER A 40 10.05 15.47 5.72
CA SER A 40 10.38 14.23 6.43
C SER A 40 11.64 13.57 5.87
N ALA A 41 11.81 13.54 4.55
CA ALA A 41 13.01 12.98 3.91
C ALA A 41 14.28 13.76 4.30
N VAL A 42 14.23 15.10 4.22
CA VAL A 42 15.37 15.95 4.60
C VAL A 42 15.67 15.87 6.11
N ARG A 43 14.64 15.72 6.94
CA ARG A 43 14.82 15.49 8.39
C ARG A 43 15.52 14.16 8.68
N GLN A 44 15.15 13.08 8.01
CA GLN A 44 15.82 11.78 8.15
C GLN A 44 17.29 11.84 7.68
N TRP A 45 17.55 12.55 6.59
CA TRP A 45 18.91 12.78 6.13
C TRP A 45 19.73 13.59 7.16
N ALA A 46 19.17 14.64 7.75
CA ALA A 46 19.83 15.39 8.81
C ALA A 46 20.09 14.53 10.08
N CYS A 47 19.17 13.64 10.44
CA CYS A 47 19.40 12.66 11.50
C CYS A 47 20.55 11.70 11.19
N PHE A 48 20.65 11.25 9.95
CA PHE A 48 21.78 10.42 9.50
C PHE A 48 23.11 11.17 9.61
N LEU A 49 23.18 12.43 9.14
CA LEU A 49 24.39 13.25 9.25
C LEU A 49 24.79 13.52 10.70
N LEU A 50 23.81 13.71 11.59
CA LEU A 50 24.05 13.87 13.02
C LEU A 50 24.64 12.58 13.62
N ALA A 51 24.07 11.44 13.30
CA ALA A 51 24.56 10.14 13.75
C ALA A 51 25.96 9.81 13.22
N ALA A 52 26.28 10.25 11.99
CA ALA A 52 27.58 10.10 11.36
C ALA A 52 28.64 11.13 11.85
N GLY A 53 28.28 12.04 12.75
CA GLY A 53 29.18 13.06 13.29
C GLY A 53 29.47 14.24 12.36
N HIS A 54 28.75 14.36 11.23
CA HIS A 54 28.87 15.49 10.31
C HIS A 54 28.09 16.74 10.75
N LEU A 55 27.15 16.59 11.68
CA LEU A 55 26.42 17.69 12.30
C LEU A 55 26.49 17.57 13.82
N SER A 56 26.52 18.69 14.52
CA SER A 56 26.44 18.72 15.99
C SER A 56 25.00 18.78 16.50
N ILE A 57 24.08 19.30 15.70
CA ILE A 57 22.65 19.41 15.99
C ILE A 57 21.83 19.13 14.74
N ASN A 58 20.57 18.69 14.91
CA ASN A 58 19.67 18.54 13.78
C ASN A 58 19.04 19.91 13.43
N PRO A 59 19.39 20.53 12.29
CA PRO A 59 18.90 21.86 11.92
C PRO A 59 17.40 21.92 11.61
N LEU A 60 16.75 20.78 11.46
CA LEU A 60 15.30 20.65 11.21
C LEU A 60 14.49 20.30 12.45
N ALA A 61 15.11 20.23 13.63
CA ALA A 61 14.40 19.82 14.86
C ALA A 61 13.22 20.77 15.17
N GLY A 62 13.44 22.09 15.02
CA GLY A 62 12.42 23.12 15.25
C GLY A 62 11.51 23.45 14.07
N VAL A 63 11.75 22.87 12.89
CA VAL A 63 10.99 23.19 11.67
C VAL A 63 9.67 22.42 11.67
N SER A 64 8.54 23.11 11.78
CA SER A 64 7.21 22.50 11.68
C SER A 64 6.85 22.20 10.21
N GLY A 65 6.28 21.05 9.98
CA GLY A 65 5.71 20.72 8.67
C GLY A 65 4.33 21.36 8.45
N PRO A 66 3.83 21.35 7.21
CA PRO A 66 2.50 21.86 6.93
C PRO A 66 1.44 21.06 7.71
N PRO A 67 0.35 21.72 8.16
CA PRO A 67 -0.71 21.03 8.88
C PRO A 67 -1.29 19.92 8.01
N ARG A 68 -1.40 18.71 8.57
CA ARG A 68 -2.03 17.59 7.89
C ARG A 68 -3.53 17.84 7.79
N ALA A 69 -4.07 17.72 6.59
CA ALA A 69 -5.52 17.72 6.44
C ALA A 69 -6.09 16.50 7.16
N ARG A 70 -6.93 16.73 8.17
CA ARG A 70 -7.61 15.66 8.93
C ARG A 70 -8.82 15.08 8.19
N TRP A 71 -9.21 15.67 7.09
CA TRP A 71 -10.39 15.28 6.32
C TRP A 71 -10.02 14.23 5.28
N LEU A 72 -10.78 13.15 5.25
CA LEU A 72 -10.77 12.21 4.15
C LEU A 72 -11.23 12.94 2.88
N ARG A 73 -10.32 13.14 1.93
CA ARG A 73 -10.61 13.82 0.65
C ARG A 73 -11.48 12.96 -0.29
N HIS A 74 -11.55 11.66 -0.01
CA HIS A 74 -12.28 10.71 -0.82
C HIS A 74 -13.57 10.32 -0.12
N ARG A 75 -14.64 10.19 -0.90
CA ARG A 75 -15.89 9.61 -0.41
C ARG A 75 -15.65 8.19 0.06
N LEU A 76 -16.03 7.90 1.29
CA LEU A 76 -16.06 6.52 1.76
C LEU A 76 -17.19 5.78 1.05
N LEU A 77 -16.87 4.61 0.50
CA LEU A 77 -17.88 3.75 -0.09
C LEU A 77 -18.77 3.16 1.00
N THR A 78 -20.08 3.26 0.80
CA THR A 78 -21.07 2.62 1.67
C THR A 78 -21.14 1.13 1.36
N ARG A 79 -21.78 0.34 2.24
CA ARG A 79 -22.05 -1.07 1.97
C ARG A 79 -22.82 -1.26 0.66
N THR A 80 -23.76 -0.38 0.37
CA THR A 80 -24.55 -0.40 -0.88
C THR A 80 -23.67 -0.14 -2.09
N ASP A 81 -22.75 0.85 -2.02
CA ASP A 81 -21.80 1.14 -3.10
C ASP A 81 -20.90 -0.08 -3.39
N LEU A 82 -20.40 -0.75 -2.34
CA LEU A 82 -19.57 -1.94 -2.47
C LEU A 82 -20.33 -3.12 -3.09
N GLN A 83 -21.58 -3.32 -2.69
CA GLN A 83 -22.43 -4.34 -3.30
C GLN A 83 -22.74 -4.05 -4.78
N ALA A 84 -22.99 -2.80 -5.11
CA ALA A 84 -23.20 -2.38 -6.48
C ALA A 84 -21.95 -2.57 -7.34
N LEU A 85 -20.78 -2.25 -6.80
CA LEU A 85 -19.48 -2.50 -7.45
C LEU A 85 -19.28 -4.01 -7.75
N LEU A 86 -19.47 -4.87 -6.76
CA LEU A 86 -19.29 -6.31 -6.94
C LEU A 86 -20.25 -6.94 -7.97
N LYS A 87 -21.41 -6.36 -8.18
CA LYS A 87 -22.37 -6.80 -9.20
C LYS A 87 -21.95 -6.47 -10.65
N GLN A 88 -20.96 -5.60 -10.85
CA GLN A 88 -20.49 -5.24 -12.19
C GLN A 88 -19.59 -6.31 -12.84
N PHE A 89 -19.05 -7.23 -12.04
CA PHE A 89 -18.15 -8.26 -12.58
C PHE A 89 -18.92 -9.36 -13.29
N ALA A 90 -18.44 -9.75 -14.48
CA ALA A 90 -19.04 -10.81 -15.32
C ALA A 90 -18.64 -12.20 -14.80
N VAL A 91 -19.22 -12.65 -13.68
CA VAL A 91 -18.86 -13.90 -13.00
C VAL A 91 -19.15 -15.18 -13.79
N THR A 92 -19.65 -15.07 -15.03
CA THR A 92 -19.84 -16.17 -15.99
C THR A 92 -18.55 -16.55 -16.70
N THR A 93 -17.51 -15.71 -16.67
CA THR A 93 -16.21 -15.95 -17.29
C THR A 93 -15.13 -16.12 -16.20
N LEU A 94 -14.05 -16.86 -16.51
CA LEU A 94 -12.92 -17.01 -15.57
C LEU A 94 -12.28 -15.66 -15.23
N VAL A 95 -12.15 -14.76 -16.19
CA VAL A 95 -11.63 -13.39 -15.97
C VAL A 95 -12.54 -12.62 -15.02
N GLY A 96 -13.85 -12.63 -15.25
CA GLY A 96 -14.79 -11.92 -14.39
C GLY A 96 -14.90 -12.53 -12.99
N GLN A 97 -14.77 -13.85 -12.85
CA GLN A 97 -14.68 -14.49 -11.53
C GLN A 97 -13.41 -14.07 -10.80
N ARG A 98 -12.25 -14.05 -11.47
CA ARG A 98 -11.00 -13.56 -10.93
C ARG A 98 -11.15 -12.13 -10.40
N ASP A 99 -11.65 -11.24 -11.24
CA ASP A 99 -11.77 -9.81 -10.91
C ASP A 99 -12.74 -9.59 -9.74
N TYR A 100 -13.86 -10.33 -9.73
CA TYR A 100 -14.78 -10.36 -8.60
C TYR A 100 -14.09 -10.82 -7.30
N LEU A 101 -13.33 -11.92 -7.37
CA LEU A 101 -12.65 -12.49 -6.20
C LEU A 101 -11.57 -11.55 -5.66
N LEU A 102 -10.78 -10.92 -6.53
CA LEU A 102 -9.79 -9.91 -6.15
C LEU A 102 -10.46 -8.75 -5.42
N ALA A 103 -11.50 -8.16 -6.01
CA ALA A 103 -12.23 -7.06 -5.40
C ALA A 103 -12.88 -7.47 -4.07
N ALA A 104 -13.50 -8.64 -4.01
CA ALA A 104 -14.15 -9.15 -2.81
C ALA A 104 -13.15 -9.44 -1.68
N LEU A 105 -11.98 -10.00 -1.98
CA LEU A 105 -10.90 -10.22 -1.02
C LEU A 105 -10.39 -8.89 -0.47
N MET A 106 -10.06 -7.93 -1.34
CA MET A 106 -9.63 -6.59 -0.91
C MET A 106 -10.64 -5.93 0.02
N ILE A 107 -11.93 -5.96 -0.32
CA ILE A 107 -13.01 -5.37 0.47
C ILE A 107 -13.16 -6.05 1.84
N ARG A 108 -13.04 -7.37 1.91
CA ARG A 108 -13.36 -8.13 3.12
C ARG A 108 -12.19 -8.34 4.05
N THR A 109 -10.97 -8.41 3.52
CA THR A 109 -9.77 -8.69 4.30
C THR A 109 -8.89 -7.46 4.51
N GLY A 110 -9.09 -6.40 3.70
CA GLY A 110 -8.20 -5.24 3.67
C GLY A 110 -6.87 -5.52 2.98
N ALA A 111 -6.72 -6.66 2.31
CA ALA A 111 -5.53 -7.00 1.52
C ALA A 111 -5.27 -5.94 0.44
N ARG A 112 -4.01 -5.64 0.21
CA ARG A 112 -3.59 -4.75 -0.88
C ARG A 112 -3.57 -5.51 -2.19
N GLU A 113 -3.81 -4.80 -3.31
CA GLU A 113 -3.71 -5.37 -4.65
C GLU A 113 -2.36 -6.10 -4.84
N SER A 114 -1.25 -5.45 -4.47
CA SER A 114 0.09 -6.02 -4.60
C SER A 114 0.32 -7.28 -3.76
N GLU A 115 -0.38 -7.45 -2.64
CA GLU A 115 -0.30 -8.65 -1.79
C GLU A 115 -1.05 -9.82 -2.45
N LEU A 116 -2.20 -9.55 -3.05
CA LEU A 116 -2.97 -10.57 -3.78
C LEU A 116 -2.34 -10.93 -5.13
N ALA A 117 -1.67 -9.97 -5.79
CA ALA A 117 -1.01 -10.20 -7.08
C ALA A 117 0.18 -11.17 -7.00
N VAL A 118 0.83 -11.27 -5.83
CA VAL A 118 1.96 -12.18 -5.62
C VAL A 118 1.57 -13.45 -4.85
N ALA A 119 0.31 -13.60 -4.46
CA ALA A 119 -0.17 -14.77 -3.74
C ALA A 119 -0.20 -15.99 -4.67
N ASN A 120 0.27 -17.14 -4.17
CA ASN A 120 0.26 -18.42 -4.86
C ASN A 120 -0.87 -19.31 -4.33
N ILE A 121 -1.18 -20.37 -5.06
CA ILE A 121 -2.18 -21.36 -4.64
C ILE A 121 -1.79 -21.99 -3.30
N GLY A 122 -0.50 -22.24 -3.08
CA GLY A 122 0.02 -22.78 -1.82
C GLY A 122 -0.12 -21.89 -0.60
N ASP A 123 -0.39 -20.59 -0.80
CA ASP A 123 -0.69 -19.65 0.28
C ASP A 123 -2.14 -19.77 0.78
N LEU A 124 -3.01 -20.50 0.06
CA LEU A 124 -4.40 -20.73 0.41
C LEU A 124 -4.56 -22.14 1.04
N THR A 125 -5.10 -22.17 2.26
CA THR A 125 -5.33 -23.44 2.99
C THR A 125 -6.75 -23.48 3.52
N GLU A 126 -7.41 -24.64 3.44
CA GLU A 126 -8.72 -24.85 4.07
C GLU A 126 -8.63 -24.68 5.59
N TYR A 127 -9.62 -24.03 6.18
CA TYR A 127 -9.68 -23.74 7.62
C TYR A 127 -11.03 -24.19 8.21
N GLY A 128 -11.37 -25.43 7.95
CA GLY A 128 -12.59 -26.05 8.45
C GLY A 128 -13.86 -25.27 8.12
N GLU A 129 -14.75 -25.12 9.09
CA GLU A 129 -16.01 -24.38 8.94
C GLU A 129 -15.82 -22.87 8.81
N GLU A 130 -14.66 -22.33 9.19
CA GLU A 130 -14.31 -20.91 9.10
C GLU A 130 -13.97 -20.45 7.67
N GLY A 131 -13.84 -21.39 6.73
CA GLY A 131 -13.57 -21.13 5.33
C GLY A 131 -12.14 -21.44 4.90
N SER A 132 -11.29 -20.45 4.63
CA SER A 132 -9.88 -20.64 4.29
C SER A 132 -8.98 -19.60 4.98
N LEU A 133 -7.72 -19.95 5.17
CA LEU A 133 -6.65 -19.02 5.49
C LEU A 133 -5.88 -18.69 4.21
N LEU A 134 -5.63 -17.41 3.99
CA LEU A 134 -4.76 -16.93 2.92
C LEU A 134 -3.56 -16.21 3.56
N LEU A 135 -2.36 -16.68 3.26
CA LEU A 135 -1.12 -16.07 3.71
C LEU A 135 -0.73 -14.93 2.77
N LEU A 136 -0.60 -13.71 3.30
CA LEU A 136 -0.26 -12.52 2.51
C LEU A 136 1.16 -12.06 2.78
N HIS A 137 1.87 -11.71 1.71
CA HIS A 137 3.21 -11.13 1.76
C HIS A 137 3.13 -9.60 1.90
N SER A 138 3.11 -9.10 3.14
CA SER A 138 3.04 -7.66 3.39
C SER A 138 4.38 -6.97 3.20
N LYS A 139 4.39 -5.84 2.47
CA LYS A 139 5.59 -5.04 2.20
C LYS A 139 6.32 -4.66 3.49
N GLY A 140 7.60 -4.99 3.57
CA GLY A 140 8.46 -4.66 4.71
C GLY A 140 8.35 -5.60 5.91
N LYS A 141 7.59 -6.70 5.80
CA LYS A 141 7.52 -7.75 6.82
C LYS A 141 8.21 -9.02 6.33
N ALA A 142 9.05 -9.59 7.18
CA ALA A 142 9.73 -10.86 6.89
C ALA A 142 8.80 -12.08 6.98
N LYS A 143 7.67 -11.96 7.69
CA LYS A 143 6.68 -13.03 7.88
C LYS A 143 5.41 -12.72 7.12
N GLN A 144 4.84 -13.75 6.51
CA GLN A 144 3.49 -13.73 5.95
C GLN A 144 2.45 -13.50 7.06
N GLU A 145 1.39 -12.77 6.73
CA GLU A 145 0.25 -12.53 7.64
C GLU A 145 -0.95 -13.34 7.16
N PRO A 146 -1.50 -14.23 8.02
CA PRO A 146 -2.70 -14.95 7.68
C PRO A 146 -3.93 -14.04 7.73
N VAL A 147 -4.78 -14.14 6.73
CA VAL A 147 -6.11 -13.53 6.73
C VAL A 147 -7.17 -14.60 6.54
N VAL A 148 -8.28 -14.48 7.26
CA VAL A 148 -9.40 -15.42 7.15
C VAL A 148 -10.27 -15.05 5.96
N VAL A 149 -10.42 -15.98 5.03
CA VAL A 149 -11.36 -15.89 3.90
C VAL A 149 -12.63 -16.63 4.30
N ARG A 150 -13.68 -15.88 4.62
CA ARG A 150 -14.96 -16.45 5.12
C ARG A 150 -15.56 -17.49 4.17
N PRO A 151 -16.39 -18.42 4.66
CA PRO A 151 -16.86 -19.60 3.92
C PRO A 151 -17.50 -19.28 2.56
N ASP A 152 -18.33 -18.23 2.49
CA ASP A 152 -19.02 -17.83 1.27
C ASP A 152 -18.06 -17.37 0.15
N LEU A 153 -16.95 -16.72 0.51
CA LEU A 153 -15.91 -16.30 -0.44
C LEU A 153 -14.91 -17.43 -0.71
N SER A 154 -14.57 -18.21 0.31
CA SER A 154 -13.74 -19.41 0.22
C SER A 154 -14.30 -20.40 -0.80
N THR A 155 -15.60 -20.73 -0.70
CA THR A 155 -16.28 -21.62 -1.66
C THR A 155 -16.14 -21.14 -3.11
N LYS A 156 -16.31 -19.83 -3.34
CA LYS A 156 -16.16 -19.24 -4.68
C LYS A 156 -14.71 -19.28 -5.17
N LEU A 157 -13.76 -19.07 -4.28
CA LEU A 157 -12.33 -19.10 -4.61
C LEU A 157 -11.90 -20.51 -5.02
N TRP A 158 -12.32 -21.55 -4.27
CA TRP A 158 -12.08 -22.94 -4.63
C TRP A 158 -12.81 -23.35 -5.92
N ALA A 159 -14.02 -22.84 -6.16
CA ALA A 159 -14.75 -23.08 -7.40
C ALA A 159 -14.00 -22.48 -8.60
N TYR A 160 -13.46 -21.27 -8.48
CA TYR A 160 -12.61 -20.66 -9.49
C TYR A 160 -11.36 -21.48 -9.78
N LEU A 161 -10.67 -21.97 -8.73
CA LEU A 161 -9.50 -22.84 -8.92
C LEU A 161 -9.85 -24.16 -9.61
N ARG A 162 -10.98 -24.79 -9.26
CA ARG A 162 -11.43 -26.02 -9.94
C ARG A 162 -11.75 -25.80 -11.42
N GLN A 163 -12.23 -24.61 -11.80
CA GLN A 163 -12.41 -24.29 -13.22
C GLN A 163 -11.08 -24.09 -13.95
N ARG A 164 -10.08 -23.51 -13.27
CA ARG A 164 -8.72 -23.37 -13.85
C ARG A 164 -7.98 -24.70 -13.96
N TYR A 165 -8.21 -25.60 -13.03
CA TYR A 165 -7.55 -26.90 -12.91
C TYR A 165 -8.58 -28.02 -12.87
N PRO A 166 -9.14 -28.40 -14.05
CA PRO A 166 -10.19 -29.42 -14.12
C PRO A 166 -9.74 -30.82 -13.68
N ASP A 167 -8.43 -31.08 -13.69
CA ASP A 167 -7.81 -32.32 -13.20
C ASP A 167 -7.72 -32.39 -11.68
N GLY A 168 -8.12 -31.31 -10.97
CA GLY A 168 -8.10 -31.21 -9.51
C GLY A 168 -6.71 -31.06 -8.90
N ARG A 169 -5.67 -30.86 -9.72
CA ARG A 169 -4.31 -30.64 -9.24
C ARG A 169 -4.05 -29.14 -9.11
N PHE A 170 -3.70 -28.70 -7.92
CA PHE A 170 -3.43 -27.30 -7.58
C PHE A 170 -1.94 -27.12 -7.29
N PRO A 171 -1.10 -26.77 -8.29
CA PRO A 171 0.34 -26.58 -8.06
C PRO A 171 0.57 -25.43 -7.06
N PRO A 172 1.24 -25.69 -5.92
CA PRO A 172 1.36 -24.69 -4.86
C PRO A 172 2.09 -23.41 -5.28
N GLN A 173 3.01 -23.52 -6.24
CA GLN A 173 3.81 -22.40 -6.76
C GLN A 173 3.11 -21.58 -7.84
N ASP A 174 1.98 -22.06 -8.36
CA ASP A 174 1.24 -21.32 -9.38
C ASP A 174 0.54 -20.10 -8.76
N PRO A 175 0.45 -18.99 -9.50
CA PRO A 175 -0.24 -17.80 -9.01
C PRO A 175 -1.71 -18.09 -8.66
N LEU A 176 -2.18 -17.59 -7.53
CA LEU A 176 -3.58 -17.70 -7.13
C LEU A 176 -4.49 -17.03 -8.17
N PHE A 177 -4.05 -15.89 -8.72
CA PHE A 177 -4.73 -15.15 -9.77
C PHE A 177 -3.80 -14.96 -10.98
N THR A 178 -4.28 -15.24 -12.18
CA THR A 178 -3.50 -15.12 -13.44
C THR A 178 -4.09 -14.07 -14.35
N ASN A 179 -3.22 -13.37 -15.08
CA ASN A 179 -3.64 -12.59 -16.25
C ASN A 179 -3.81 -13.59 -17.42
N HIS A 180 -5.01 -13.68 -17.94
CA HIS A 180 -5.34 -14.44 -19.14
C HIS A 180 -5.41 -13.52 -20.35
#